data_023170309e9f06f70ef09e39b34b8b53
#
_entry.id   023170309e9f06f70ef09e39b34b8b53
#
_cell.length_a   1.000
_cell.length_b   1.000
_cell.length_c   1.000
_cell.angle_alpha   90.00
_cell.angle_beta   90.00
_cell.angle_gamma   90.00
#
_symmetry.space_group_name_H-M   'P 1'
#
loop_
_entity.id
_entity.type
_entity.pdbx_description
1 polymer ?
#
loop_
_entity_poly.entity_id
_entity_poly.type
_entity_poly.pdbx_seq_one_letter_code
_entity_poly.pdbx_strand_id
1 'polypeptide(L)'
;FSIGFGKELFGWNDKSGTRWKICWIPLGGYVKFFGDRNVFSQADQEELLKKYNKEDQEKLFVTKPLYQRSLIVAGGPIANFVLAIFIFLFIYMFAGKDFTPAIIDEVQKDSPAEIAGMKKNDIILEIDNNKVESILDVSKLILMSTSEIVDFKVSRYDQELLLKVKPKIVAGVDNLGNKINKRIIGIKLSPYNNEINHKKLGPARALIESFKEVYFVTTSSLKYMGSMITGSGDSSQLGGPIRIAKISGQVAEFGILPFISMMAYISIS
;
A
#
# COMPACT_ATOMS: atom_id res chain seq x y z
N PHE A 1 -0.79 -7.79 24.81
CA PHE A 1 -0.61 -7.96 23.36
C PHE A 1 -1.22 -9.27 22.90
N SER A 2 -2.04 -9.23 21.87
CA SER A 2 -2.60 -10.42 21.26
C SER A 2 -2.31 -10.44 19.76
N ILE A 3 -1.75 -11.55 19.29
CA ILE A 3 -1.68 -11.87 17.87
C ILE A 3 -2.88 -12.77 17.59
N GLY A 4 -3.80 -12.31 16.74
CA GLY A 4 -5.07 -12.98 16.47
C GLY A 4 -6.18 -12.67 17.47
N PHE A 5 -7.33 -13.24 17.21
CA PHE A 5 -8.56 -13.11 18.00
C PHE A 5 -9.07 -14.46 18.51
N GLY A 6 -9.99 -14.42 19.48
CA GLY A 6 -10.65 -15.60 20.01
C GLY A 6 -9.87 -16.30 21.13
N LYS A 7 -9.97 -17.64 21.17
CA LYS A 7 -9.37 -18.45 22.23
C LYS A 7 -7.84 -18.42 22.16
N GLU A 8 -7.19 -18.23 23.30
CA GLU A 8 -5.74 -18.26 23.43
C GLU A 8 -5.22 -19.70 23.18
N LEU A 9 -4.25 -19.82 22.27
CA LEU A 9 -3.52 -21.07 22.01
C LEU A 9 -2.25 -21.14 22.86
N PHE A 10 -1.52 -20.02 22.92
CA PHE A 10 -0.27 -19.93 23.65
C PHE A 10 -0.10 -18.50 24.19
N GLY A 11 0.47 -18.37 25.40
CA GLY A 11 0.75 -17.07 25.97
C GLY A 11 1.75 -17.11 27.09
N TRP A 12 2.46 -16.01 27.30
CA TRP A 12 3.43 -15.82 28.38
C TRP A 12 3.35 -14.40 28.93
N ASN A 13 3.85 -14.22 30.14
CA ASN A 13 4.05 -12.88 30.72
C ASN A 13 5.52 -12.52 30.62
N ASP A 14 5.81 -11.28 30.23
CA ASP A 14 7.15 -10.76 30.25
C ASP A 14 7.54 -10.25 31.66
N LYS A 15 8.80 -9.80 31.81
CA LYS A 15 9.32 -9.27 33.07
C LYS A 15 8.62 -7.98 33.53
N SER A 16 7.98 -7.27 32.62
CA SER A 16 7.23 -6.04 32.87
C SER A 16 5.77 -6.31 33.24
N GLY A 17 5.36 -7.58 33.31
CA GLY A 17 3.98 -7.99 33.61
C GLY A 17 3.04 -7.92 32.39
N THR A 18 3.55 -7.63 31.20
CA THR A 18 2.75 -7.64 29.98
C THR A 18 2.47 -9.06 29.54
N ARG A 19 1.19 -9.38 29.35
CA ARG A 19 0.78 -10.67 28.81
C ARG A 19 0.82 -10.65 27.29
N TRP A 20 1.61 -11.55 26.71
CA TRP A 20 1.68 -11.82 25.28
C TRP A 20 0.89 -13.08 24.98
N LYS A 21 0.06 -13.07 23.93
CA LYS A 21 -0.73 -14.26 23.57
C LYS A 21 -0.89 -14.38 22.07
N ILE A 22 -1.01 -15.64 21.64
CA ILE A 22 -1.35 -16.04 20.27
C ILE A 22 -2.72 -16.70 20.32
N CYS A 23 -3.65 -16.23 19.51
CA CYS A 23 -5.02 -16.71 19.48
C CYS A 23 -5.32 -17.52 18.22
N TRP A 24 -6.42 -18.27 18.25
CA TRP A 24 -6.83 -19.21 17.21
C TRP A 24 -7.07 -18.57 15.84
N ILE A 25 -7.65 -17.37 15.78
CA ILE A 25 -8.00 -16.71 14.52
C ILE A 25 -6.87 -15.73 14.15
N PRO A 26 -6.01 -16.04 13.15
CA PRO A 26 -4.83 -15.22 12.82
C PRO A 26 -5.17 -13.99 11.93
N LEU A 27 -6.29 -13.33 12.21
CA LEU A 27 -6.73 -12.13 11.51
C LEU A 27 -6.39 -10.90 12.34
N GLY A 28 -5.15 -10.40 12.21
CA GLY A 28 -4.71 -9.21 12.93
C GLY A 28 -4.33 -9.47 14.38
N GLY A 29 -4.51 -8.51 15.25
CA GLY A 29 -4.22 -8.56 16.66
C GLY A 29 -4.75 -7.33 17.39
N TYR A 30 -4.56 -7.28 18.69
CA TYR A 30 -4.97 -6.15 19.49
C TYR A 30 -4.08 -5.92 20.71
N VAL A 31 -4.11 -4.69 21.19
CA VAL A 31 -3.49 -4.28 22.45
C VAL A 31 -4.60 -3.88 23.42
N LYS A 32 -4.55 -4.43 24.63
CA LYS A 32 -5.40 -4.02 25.74
C LYS A 32 -4.55 -3.26 26.74
N PHE A 33 -4.91 -2.04 27.05
CA PHE A 33 -4.21 -1.26 28.05
C PHE A 33 -4.64 -1.64 29.46
N PHE A 34 -3.76 -1.33 30.39
CA PHE A 34 -4.08 -1.50 31.80
C PHE A 34 -5.27 -0.61 32.18
N GLY A 35 -6.28 -1.21 32.78
CA GLY A 35 -7.52 -0.55 33.16
C GLY A 35 -8.68 -0.66 32.16
N ASP A 36 -8.44 -1.06 30.90
CA ASP A 36 -9.53 -1.23 29.94
C ASP A 36 -10.46 -2.39 30.33
N ARG A 37 -11.77 -2.17 30.24
CA ARG A 37 -12.78 -3.21 30.53
C ARG A 37 -12.74 -4.32 29.48
N ASN A 38 -12.73 -3.94 28.22
CA ASN A 38 -12.61 -4.88 27.10
C ASN A 38 -11.82 -4.24 25.94
N VAL A 39 -11.59 -5.00 24.85
CA VAL A 39 -10.77 -4.60 23.70
C VAL A 39 -11.34 -3.40 22.94
N PHE A 40 -12.65 -3.16 23.04
CA PHE A 40 -13.40 -2.20 22.21
C PHE A 40 -13.97 -1.03 23.00
N SER A 41 -13.91 -1.05 24.34
CA SER A 41 -14.43 0.03 25.17
C SER A 41 -13.35 0.66 26.03
N GLN A 42 -13.18 1.95 25.91
CA GLN A 42 -12.46 2.74 26.88
C GLN A 42 -13.29 2.79 28.17
N ALA A 43 -12.69 2.49 29.30
CA ALA A 43 -13.34 2.72 30.57
C ALA A 43 -13.42 4.24 30.86
N ASP A 44 -14.47 4.65 31.55
CA ASP A 44 -14.63 6.04 31.96
C ASP A 44 -13.44 6.46 32.84
N GLN A 45 -12.84 7.60 32.52
CA GLN A 45 -11.65 8.11 33.22
C GLN A 45 -11.92 8.30 34.72
N GLU A 46 -13.09 8.80 35.11
CA GLU A 46 -13.45 9.00 36.51
C GLU A 46 -13.59 7.66 37.26
N GLU A 47 -14.15 6.65 36.62
CA GLU A 47 -14.30 5.32 37.20
C GLU A 47 -12.93 4.65 37.43
N LEU A 48 -12.01 4.80 36.47
CA LEU A 48 -10.64 4.30 36.59
C LEU A 48 -9.88 4.95 37.74
N LEU A 49 -9.98 6.27 37.89
CA LEU A 49 -9.31 7.02 38.96
C LEU A 49 -9.86 6.68 40.35
N LYS A 50 -11.13 6.30 40.47
CA LYS A 50 -11.72 5.84 41.74
C LYS A 50 -11.33 4.40 42.08
N LYS A 51 -11.09 3.56 41.09
CA LYS A 51 -10.86 2.13 41.24
C LYS A 51 -9.42 1.77 41.60
N TYR A 52 -8.45 2.54 41.12
CA TYR A 52 -7.02 2.22 41.26
C TYR A 52 -6.34 3.16 42.28
N ASN A 53 -5.35 2.64 43.00
CA ASN A 53 -4.49 3.42 43.90
C ASN A 53 -3.57 4.36 43.11
N LYS A 54 -2.90 5.33 43.76
CA LYS A 54 -2.07 6.33 43.11
C LYS A 54 -0.94 5.73 42.24
N GLU A 55 -0.29 4.64 42.71
CA GLU A 55 0.79 3.99 41.98
C GLU A 55 0.29 3.32 40.68
N ASP A 56 -0.90 2.72 40.72
CA ASP A 56 -1.52 2.09 39.55
C ASP A 56 -2.16 3.11 38.61
N GLN A 57 -2.63 4.24 39.15
CA GLN A 57 -3.11 5.35 38.32
C GLN A 57 -2.02 5.86 37.38
N GLU A 58 -0.75 5.91 37.79
CA GLU A 58 0.36 6.32 36.95
C GLU A 58 0.59 5.35 35.76
N LYS A 59 0.14 4.11 35.84
CA LYS A 59 0.25 3.11 34.75
C LYS A 59 -0.90 3.18 33.75
N LEU A 60 -1.99 3.88 34.06
CA LEU A 60 -3.15 4.03 33.19
C LEU A 60 -2.81 4.86 31.95
N PHE A 61 -3.33 4.43 30.80
CA PHE A 61 -3.18 5.17 29.54
C PHE A 61 -3.74 6.60 29.64
N VAL A 62 -4.88 6.76 30.31
CA VAL A 62 -5.59 8.05 30.43
C VAL A 62 -4.85 9.09 31.28
N THR A 63 -4.00 8.67 32.20
CA THR A 63 -3.21 9.55 33.08
C THR A 63 -1.87 9.96 32.48
N LYS A 64 -1.45 9.31 31.39
CA LYS A 64 -0.19 9.64 30.72
C LYS A 64 -0.28 11.01 30.02
N PRO A 65 0.82 11.78 29.99
CA PRO A 65 0.86 13.04 29.25
C PRO A 65 0.56 12.83 27.77
N LEU A 66 0.03 13.87 27.13
CA LEU A 66 -0.51 13.81 25.76
C LEU A 66 0.50 13.21 24.76
N TYR A 67 1.79 13.62 24.86
CA TYR A 67 2.82 13.11 23.95
C TYR A 67 3.03 11.60 24.06
N GLN A 68 2.97 11.03 25.29
CA GLN A 68 3.09 9.57 25.48
C GLN A 68 1.87 8.84 24.92
N ARG A 69 0.66 9.37 25.14
CA ARG A 69 -0.56 8.81 24.56
C ARG A 69 -0.52 8.84 23.05
N SER A 70 -0.07 9.95 22.45
CA SER A 70 0.10 10.07 21.00
C SER A 70 1.12 9.08 20.45
N LEU A 71 2.25 8.89 21.12
CA LEU A 71 3.26 7.89 20.71
C LEU A 71 2.73 6.44 20.81
N ILE A 72 1.98 6.14 21.87
CA ILE A 72 1.38 4.81 22.04
C ILE A 72 0.39 4.52 20.92
N VAL A 73 -0.50 5.48 20.59
CA VAL A 73 -1.48 5.33 19.51
C VAL A 73 -0.79 5.24 18.13
N ALA A 74 0.23 6.06 17.90
CA ALA A 74 1.01 6.04 16.66
C ALA A 74 1.85 4.76 16.51
N GLY A 75 2.12 4.05 17.60
CA GLY A 75 2.95 2.84 17.61
C GLY A 75 2.43 1.74 16.66
N GLY A 76 1.11 1.57 16.54
CA GLY A 76 0.50 0.61 15.61
C GLY A 76 0.82 0.91 14.14
N PRO A 77 0.41 2.08 13.62
CA PRO A 77 0.75 2.48 12.25
C PRO A 77 2.26 2.49 11.97
N ILE A 78 3.09 2.98 12.92
CA ILE A 78 4.54 2.97 12.76
C ILE A 78 5.08 1.55 12.61
N ALA A 79 4.61 0.61 13.43
CA ALA A 79 5.01 -0.79 13.34
C ALA A 79 4.65 -1.41 11.98
N ASN A 80 3.48 -1.06 11.42
CA ASN A 80 3.05 -1.51 10.10
C ASN A 80 3.97 -0.96 9.00
N PHE A 81 4.34 0.32 9.06
CA PHE A 81 5.29 0.90 8.11
C PHE A 81 6.66 0.25 8.21
N VAL A 82 7.17 0.03 9.42
CA VAL A 82 8.44 -0.64 9.64
C VAL A 82 8.39 -2.07 9.08
N LEU A 83 7.31 -2.82 9.33
CA LEU A 83 7.12 -4.16 8.78
C LEU A 83 7.14 -4.14 7.24
N ALA A 84 6.42 -3.22 6.62
CA ALA A 84 6.39 -3.10 5.17
C ALA A 84 7.77 -2.77 4.58
N ILE A 85 8.50 -1.84 5.20
CA ILE A 85 9.88 -1.53 4.81
C ILE A 85 10.76 -2.77 4.87
N PHE A 86 10.68 -3.57 5.94
CA PHE A 86 11.45 -4.81 6.06
C PHE A 86 11.05 -5.82 4.98
N ILE A 87 9.76 -5.99 4.70
CA ILE A 87 9.29 -6.90 3.64
C ILE A 87 9.86 -6.48 2.28
N PHE A 88 9.71 -5.21 1.89
CA PHE A 88 10.25 -4.72 0.61
C PHE A 88 11.78 -4.80 0.56
N LEU A 89 12.47 -4.51 1.66
CA LEU A 89 13.91 -4.66 1.79
C LEU A 89 14.35 -6.09 1.43
N PHE A 90 13.73 -7.09 2.05
CA PHE A 90 14.03 -8.49 1.77
C PHE A 90 13.68 -8.88 0.33
N ILE A 91 12.53 -8.46 -0.18
CA ILE A 91 12.13 -8.73 -1.57
C ILE A 91 13.18 -8.15 -2.53
N TYR A 92 13.57 -6.89 -2.38
CA TYR A 92 14.52 -6.23 -3.28
C TYR A 92 15.94 -6.79 -3.17
N MET A 93 16.34 -7.30 -2.00
CA MET A 93 17.65 -7.95 -1.83
C MET A 93 17.69 -9.36 -2.43
N PHE A 94 16.64 -10.16 -2.23
CA PHE A 94 16.68 -11.60 -2.57
C PHE A 94 16.01 -11.90 -3.91
N ALA A 95 14.85 -11.34 -4.17
CA ALA A 95 14.12 -11.51 -5.42
C ALA A 95 14.51 -10.47 -6.47
N GLY A 96 14.91 -9.27 -6.04
CA GLY A 96 15.23 -8.15 -6.91
C GLY A 96 14.04 -7.21 -7.15
N LYS A 97 14.34 -6.07 -7.80
CA LYS A 97 13.35 -5.11 -8.31
C LYS A 97 13.38 -5.14 -9.83
N ASP A 98 12.21 -4.99 -10.43
CA ASP A 98 12.06 -4.89 -11.88
C ASP A 98 12.47 -3.47 -12.34
N PHE A 99 13.37 -3.41 -13.31
CA PHE A 99 13.83 -2.20 -13.98
C PHE A 99 13.62 -2.31 -15.50
N THR A 100 12.64 -3.07 -15.93
CA THR A 100 12.33 -3.25 -17.35
C THR A 100 11.74 -1.95 -17.91
N PRO A 101 12.42 -1.27 -18.84
CA PRO A 101 11.93 -0.02 -19.39
C PRO A 101 10.54 -0.15 -20.00
N ALA A 102 9.69 0.86 -19.74
CA ALA A 102 8.34 0.88 -20.26
C ALA A 102 8.33 1.41 -21.71
N ILE A 103 8.45 0.50 -22.68
CA ILE A 103 8.46 0.83 -24.11
C ILE A 103 7.08 0.59 -24.68
N ILE A 104 6.58 1.56 -25.46
CA ILE A 104 5.30 1.44 -26.17
C ILE A 104 5.50 0.55 -27.40
N ASP A 105 4.89 -0.64 -27.37
CA ASP A 105 4.87 -1.58 -28.50
C ASP A 105 3.78 -1.24 -29.50
N GLU A 106 2.60 -0.84 -28.98
CA GLU A 106 1.45 -0.53 -29.81
C GLU A 106 0.64 0.61 -29.19
N VAL A 107 0.15 1.51 -30.03
CA VAL A 107 -0.82 2.55 -29.66
C VAL A 107 -2.14 2.21 -30.35
N GLN A 108 -3.20 2.05 -29.55
CA GLN A 108 -4.52 1.71 -30.07
C GLN A 108 -5.10 2.89 -30.85
N LYS A 109 -5.72 2.59 -32.00
CA LYS A 109 -6.38 3.59 -32.83
C LYS A 109 -7.53 4.27 -32.07
N ASP A 110 -7.70 5.56 -32.29
CA ASP A 110 -8.72 6.41 -31.63
C ASP A 110 -8.62 6.42 -30.08
N SER A 111 -7.44 6.11 -29.54
CA SER A 111 -7.16 6.09 -28.11
C SER A 111 -6.68 7.45 -27.58
N PRO A 112 -6.82 7.70 -26.25
CA PRO A 112 -6.24 8.88 -25.62
C PRO A 112 -4.74 9.04 -25.87
N ALA A 113 -3.99 7.95 -25.95
CA ALA A 113 -2.56 7.97 -26.22
C ALA A 113 -2.25 8.41 -27.66
N GLU A 114 -3.01 7.93 -28.65
CA GLU A 114 -2.86 8.35 -30.04
C GLU A 114 -3.19 9.84 -30.21
N ILE A 115 -4.31 10.30 -29.62
CA ILE A 115 -4.73 11.71 -29.65
C ILE A 115 -3.64 12.62 -29.03
N ALA A 116 -2.98 12.16 -27.95
CA ALA A 116 -1.89 12.87 -27.30
C ALA A 116 -0.56 12.83 -28.10
N GLY A 117 -0.51 12.05 -29.18
CA GLY A 117 0.67 11.94 -30.04
C GLY A 117 1.72 10.94 -29.56
N MET A 118 1.36 9.98 -28.68
CA MET A 118 2.23 8.84 -28.36
C MET A 118 2.46 7.98 -29.58
N LYS A 119 3.65 7.39 -29.70
CA LYS A 119 4.03 6.52 -30.80
C LYS A 119 4.68 5.24 -30.32
N LYS A 120 4.69 4.24 -31.20
CA LYS A 120 5.48 3.02 -31.00
C LYS A 120 6.95 3.38 -30.80
N ASN A 121 7.63 2.65 -29.92
CA ASN A 121 9.01 2.83 -29.47
C ASN A 121 9.26 4.06 -28.59
N ASP A 122 8.24 4.81 -28.18
CA ASP A 122 8.41 5.79 -27.11
C ASP A 122 8.73 5.07 -25.81
N ILE A 123 9.70 5.57 -25.04
CA ILE A 123 10.04 5.09 -23.71
C ILE A 123 9.41 6.03 -22.70
N ILE A 124 8.56 5.52 -21.81
CA ILE A 124 7.93 6.33 -20.77
C ILE A 124 8.93 6.54 -19.64
N LEU A 125 9.29 7.78 -19.36
CA LEU A 125 10.26 8.16 -18.32
C LEU A 125 9.60 8.59 -17.01
N GLU A 126 8.51 9.38 -17.10
CA GLU A 126 7.79 9.93 -15.95
C GLU A 126 6.30 10.03 -16.25
N ILE A 127 5.49 9.89 -15.18
CA ILE A 127 4.04 10.12 -15.20
C ILE A 127 3.69 10.99 -14.00
N ASP A 128 3.07 12.16 -14.21
CA ASP A 128 2.73 13.14 -13.16
C ASP A 128 3.93 13.41 -12.21
N ASN A 129 5.12 13.66 -12.77
CA ASN A 129 6.39 13.86 -12.06
C ASN A 129 6.89 12.64 -11.24
N ASN A 130 6.27 11.48 -11.37
CA ASN A 130 6.74 10.25 -10.76
C ASN A 130 7.56 9.48 -11.80
N LYS A 131 8.78 9.12 -11.43
CA LYS A 131 9.69 8.37 -12.30
C LYS A 131 9.13 6.97 -12.58
N VAL A 132 9.18 6.57 -13.84
CA VAL A 132 8.84 5.22 -14.30
C VAL A 132 10.12 4.42 -14.41
N GLU A 133 10.27 3.39 -13.60
CA GLU A 133 11.44 2.50 -13.62
C GLU A 133 11.11 1.13 -14.23
N SER A 134 9.81 0.77 -14.27
CA SER A 134 9.35 -0.50 -14.82
C SER A 134 8.02 -0.36 -15.57
N ILE A 135 7.69 -1.39 -16.36
CA ILE A 135 6.38 -1.50 -17.03
C ILE A 135 5.23 -1.46 -16.01
N LEU A 136 5.41 -2.09 -14.85
CA LEU A 136 4.41 -2.14 -13.79
C LEU A 136 4.11 -0.75 -13.21
N ASP A 137 5.13 0.13 -13.14
CA ASP A 137 4.94 1.49 -12.64
C ASP A 137 3.96 2.29 -13.49
N VAL A 138 3.95 2.09 -14.80
CA VAL A 138 3.02 2.77 -15.70
C VAL A 138 1.56 2.48 -15.32
N SER A 139 1.22 1.19 -15.18
CA SER A 139 -0.13 0.78 -14.80
C SER A 139 -0.50 1.29 -13.41
N LYS A 140 0.43 1.21 -12.46
CA LYS A 140 0.28 1.67 -11.08
C LYS A 140 0.04 3.18 -11.01
N LEU A 141 0.83 3.98 -11.73
CA LEU A 141 0.73 5.43 -11.74
C LEU A 141 -0.55 5.92 -12.41
N ILE A 142 -0.96 5.31 -13.54
CA ILE A 142 -2.23 5.64 -14.21
C ILE A 142 -3.43 5.32 -13.31
N LEU A 143 -3.41 4.16 -12.64
CA LEU A 143 -4.49 3.73 -11.76
C LEU A 143 -4.63 4.64 -10.53
N MET A 144 -3.51 5.07 -9.96
CA MET A 144 -3.47 5.91 -8.76
C MET A 144 -3.57 7.42 -9.07
N SER A 145 -3.45 7.83 -10.33
CA SER A 145 -3.63 9.24 -10.72
C SER A 145 -5.09 9.66 -10.54
N THR A 146 -5.30 10.76 -9.85
CA THR A 146 -6.63 11.39 -9.67
C THR A 146 -6.86 12.55 -10.62
N SER A 147 -5.83 12.93 -11.40
CA SER A 147 -5.88 14.04 -12.35
C SER A 147 -6.74 13.71 -13.56
N GLU A 148 -7.50 14.68 -14.06
CA GLU A 148 -8.27 14.52 -15.30
C GLU A 148 -7.34 14.38 -16.51
N ILE A 149 -6.24 15.12 -16.52
CA ILE A 149 -5.17 15.05 -17.51
C ILE A 149 -3.92 14.56 -16.81
N VAL A 150 -3.27 13.57 -17.38
CA VAL A 150 -2.05 12.94 -16.88
C VAL A 150 -0.88 13.39 -17.75
N ASP A 151 0.16 13.91 -17.14
CA ASP A 151 1.35 14.37 -17.84
C ASP A 151 2.33 13.20 -18.01
N PHE A 152 2.68 12.90 -19.26
CA PHE A 152 3.66 11.87 -19.62
C PHE A 152 4.92 12.50 -20.17
N LYS A 153 6.06 12.17 -19.59
CA LYS A 153 7.37 12.47 -20.14
C LYS A 153 7.87 11.21 -20.84
N VAL A 154 8.06 11.30 -22.13
CA VAL A 154 8.54 10.19 -22.95
C VAL A 154 9.84 10.54 -23.65
N SER A 155 10.69 9.53 -23.90
CA SER A 155 11.86 9.65 -24.76
C SER A 155 11.53 9.06 -26.14
N ARG A 156 11.73 9.87 -27.17
CA ARG A 156 11.58 9.49 -28.58
C ARG A 156 12.83 9.93 -29.34
N TYR A 157 13.58 9.00 -29.89
CA TYR A 157 14.87 9.27 -30.56
C TYR A 157 15.82 10.12 -29.71
N ASP A 158 15.96 9.77 -28.42
CA ASP A 158 16.76 10.49 -27.41
C ASP A 158 16.31 11.94 -27.10
N GLN A 159 15.14 12.33 -27.59
CA GLN A 159 14.53 13.63 -27.24
C GLN A 159 13.41 13.41 -26.22
N GLU A 160 13.42 14.23 -25.18
CA GLU A 160 12.35 14.22 -24.18
C GLU A 160 11.16 15.05 -24.65
N LEU A 161 10.00 14.46 -24.62
CA LEU A 161 8.72 15.08 -25.00
C LEU A 161 7.75 15.02 -23.83
N LEU A 162 7.03 16.10 -23.60
CA LEU A 162 5.92 16.17 -22.65
C LEU A 162 4.60 16.03 -23.40
N LEU A 163 3.85 14.98 -23.06
CA LEU A 163 2.56 14.67 -23.68
C LEU A 163 1.47 14.67 -22.61
N LYS A 164 0.36 15.36 -22.91
CA LYS A 164 -0.80 15.44 -22.02
C LYS A 164 -1.86 14.45 -22.47
N VAL A 165 -2.14 13.47 -21.64
CA VAL A 165 -3.09 12.40 -21.97
C VAL A 165 -4.31 12.52 -21.04
N LYS A 166 -5.51 12.53 -21.61
CA LYS A 166 -6.76 12.46 -20.86
C LYS A 166 -7.25 11.01 -20.87
N PRO A 167 -7.03 10.23 -19.80
CA PRO A 167 -7.45 8.83 -19.76
C PRO A 167 -8.95 8.68 -19.96
N LYS A 168 -9.36 7.65 -20.68
CA LYS A 168 -10.78 7.27 -20.81
C LYS A 168 -11.18 6.38 -19.67
N ILE A 169 -12.31 6.67 -19.04
CA ILE A 169 -12.90 5.80 -18.03
C ILE A 169 -13.78 4.78 -18.74
N VAL A 170 -13.49 3.50 -18.55
CA VAL A 170 -14.23 2.40 -19.15
C VAL A 170 -14.76 1.51 -18.04
N ALA A 171 -16.05 1.23 -18.08
CA ALA A 171 -16.63 0.22 -17.22
C ALA A 171 -16.01 -1.14 -17.54
N GLY A 172 -15.50 -1.80 -16.54
CA GLY A 172 -14.90 -3.12 -16.65
C GLY A 172 -15.35 -4.00 -15.49
N VAL A 173 -14.85 -5.22 -15.52
CA VAL A 173 -15.06 -6.17 -14.44
C VAL A 173 -13.69 -6.52 -13.87
N ASP A 174 -13.57 -6.59 -12.56
CA ASP A 174 -12.36 -7.10 -11.94
C ASP A 174 -12.32 -8.64 -12.01
N ASN A 175 -11.21 -9.22 -11.61
CA ASN A 175 -11.05 -10.68 -11.59
C ASN A 175 -12.05 -11.41 -10.65
N LEU A 176 -12.79 -10.66 -9.84
CA LEU A 176 -13.81 -11.16 -8.90
C LEU A 176 -15.24 -11.02 -9.42
N GLY A 177 -15.41 -10.47 -10.64
CA GLY A 177 -16.74 -10.21 -11.22
C GLY A 177 -17.38 -8.89 -10.77
N ASN A 178 -16.69 -8.04 -10.00
CA ASN A 178 -17.25 -6.75 -9.59
C ASN A 178 -17.09 -5.72 -10.71
N LYS A 179 -18.12 -4.90 -10.90
CA LYS A 179 -18.05 -3.76 -11.81
C LYS A 179 -17.09 -2.72 -11.24
N ILE A 180 -16.10 -2.33 -12.01
CA ILE A 180 -15.13 -1.30 -11.67
C ILE A 180 -14.94 -0.36 -12.86
N ASN A 181 -14.59 0.87 -12.56
CA ASN A 181 -14.17 1.83 -13.59
C ASN A 181 -12.66 1.77 -13.76
N LYS A 182 -12.22 1.45 -14.96
CA LYS A 182 -10.79 1.40 -15.31
C LYS A 182 -10.40 2.64 -16.08
N ARG A 183 -9.31 3.27 -15.68
CA ARG A 183 -8.68 4.35 -16.45
C ARG A 183 -7.75 3.72 -17.48
N ILE A 184 -8.00 3.94 -18.75
CA ILE A 184 -7.20 3.43 -19.85
C ILE A 184 -6.73 4.55 -20.75
N ILE A 185 -5.54 4.42 -21.30
CA ILE A 185 -4.97 5.34 -22.26
C ILE A 185 -4.78 4.72 -23.64
N GLY A 186 -4.88 3.40 -23.77
CA GLY A 186 -4.83 2.68 -25.05
C GLY A 186 -3.42 2.46 -25.57
N ILE A 187 -2.50 2.07 -24.70
CA ILE A 187 -1.16 1.62 -25.10
C ILE A 187 -0.96 0.16 -24.69
N LYS A 188 -0.13 -0.53 -25.45
CA LYS A 188 0.44 -1.81 -25.08
C LYS A 188 1.93 -1.62 -24.83
N LEU A 189 2.40 -2.07 -23.69
CA LEU A 189 3.80 -2.02 -23.30
C LEU A 189 4.44 -3.39 -23.49
N SER A 190 5.68 -3.42 -23.92
CA SER A 190 6.49 -4.63 -23.96
C SER A 190 7.90 -4.34 -23.45
N PRO A 191 8.59 -5.36 -22.91
CA PRO A 191 10.00 -5.25 -22.61
C PRO A 191 10.82 -5.17 -23.91
N TYR A 192 11.91 -4.40 -23.85
CA TYR A 192 12.85 -4.34 -24.97
C TYR A 192 13.41 -5.74 -25.24
N ASN A 193 13.33 -6.22 -26.47
CA ASN A 193 13.73 -7.57 -26.88
C ASN A 193 13.13 -8.72 -26.06
N ASN A 194 11.96 -8.52 -25.44
CA ASN A 194 11.34 -9.48 -24.51
C ASN A 194 12.19 -9.84 -23.29
N GLU A 195 13.18 -9.03 -22.94
CA GLU A 195 14.03 -9.23 -21.78
C GLU A 195 13.49 -8.47 -20.56
N ILE A 196 13.24 -9.21 -19.48
CA ILE A 196 12.87 -8.64 -18.18
C ILE A 196 14.14 -8.32 -17.40
N ASN A 197 14.30 -7.07 -16.99
CA ASN A 197 15.49 -6.60 -16.28
C ASN A 197 15.28 -6.60 -14.76
N HIS A 198 15.35 -7.77 -14.15
CA HIS A 198 15.32 -7.93 -12.69
C HIS A 198 16.74 -7.79 -12.09
N LYS A 199 16.92 -6.86 -11.15
CA LYS A 199 18.19 -6.66 -10.44
C LYS A 199 18.02 -6.82 -8.94
N LYS A 200 18.84 -7.68 -8.33
CA LYS A 200 18.99 -7.75 -6.87
C LYS A 200 19.73 -6.50 -6.40
N LEU A 201 19.21 -5.86 -5.37
CA LEU A 201 19.78 -4.63 -4.85
C LEU A 201 20.68 -4.92 -3.63
N GLY A 202 21.76 -4.19 -3.49
CA GLY A 202 22.54 -4.19 -2.26
C GLY A 202 21.74 -3.60 -1.08
N PRO A 203 22.09 -3.92 0.18
CA PRO A 203 21.30 -3.57 1.37
C PRO A 203 20.92 -2.08 1.46
N ALA A 204 21.88 -1.19 1.25
CA ALA A 204 21.65 0.24 1.33
C ALA A 204 20.67 0.74 0.25
N ARG A 205 20.83 0.28 -1.00
CA ARG A 205 19.94 0.64 -2.10
C ARG A 205 18.55 0.02 -1.91
N ALA A 206 18.47 -1.24 -1.48
CA ALA A 206 17.21 -1.91 -1.17
C ALA A 206 16.44 -1.18 -0.08
N LEU A 207 17.11 -0.69 0.97
CA LEU A 207 16.51 0.10 2.03
C LEU A 207 15.92 1.42 1.50
N ILE A 208 16.70 2.16 0.68
CA ILE A 208 16.22 3.42 0.08
C ILE A 208 15.00 3.18 -0.81
N GLU A 209 15.02 2.14 -1.65
CA GLU A 209 13.90 1.81 -2.54
C GLU A 209 12.67 1.35 -1.73
N SER A 210 12.86 0.65 -0.61
CA SER A 210 11.75 0.26 0.29
C SER A 210 11.08 1.48 0.92
N PHE A 211 11.86 2.47 1.37
CA PHE A 211 11.30 3.74 1.87
C PHE A 211 10.53 4.50 0.79
N LYS A 212 11.07 4.57 -0.44
CA LYS A 212 10.39 5.21 -1.57
C LYS A 212 9.05 4.53 -1.87
N GLU A 213 9.02 3.20 -1.85
CA GLU A 213 7.80 2.44 -2.11
C GLU A 213 6.73 2.71 -1.04
N VAL A 214 7.10 2.64 0.24
CA VAL A 214 6.19 2.95 1.36
C VAL A 214 5.69 4.38 1.28
N TYR A 215 6.57 5.35 1.04
CA TYR A 215 6.20 6.75 0.86
C TYR A 215 5.23 6.95 -0.31
N PHE A 216 5.54 6.34 -1.45
CA PHE A 216 4.70 6.42 -2.64
C PHE A 216 3.30 5.84 -2.38
N VAL A 217 3.20 4.65 -1.80
CA VAL A 217 1.91 4.01 -1.48
C VAL A 217 1.11 4.86 -0.51
N THR A 218 1.74 5.33 0.57
CA THR A 218 1.08 6.15 1.58
C THR A 218 0.53 7.45 0.99
N THR A 219 1.36 8.18 0.24
CA THR A 219 0.95 9.46 -0.36
C THR A 219 -0.12 9.28 -1.43
N SER A 220 -0.04 8.21 -2.22
CA SER A 220 -1.05 7.89 -3.24
C SER A 220 -2.38 7.49 -2.60
N SER A 221 -2.35 6.69 -1.53
CA SER A 221 -3.56 6.31 -0.78
C SER A 221 -4.23 7.53 -0.17
N LEU A 222 -3.46 8.43 0.45
CA LEU A 222 -3.99 9.68 1.01
C LEU A 222 -4.59 10.60 -0.06
N LYS A 223 -3.93 10.75 -1.21
CA LYS A 223 -4.46 11.51 -2.35
C LYS A 223 -5.76 10.90 -2.87
N TYR A 224 -5.81 9.57 -2.99
CA TYR A 224 -7.01 8.87 -3.44
C TYR A 224 -8.17 9.04 -2.45
N MET A 225 -7.93 8.92 -1.14
CA MET A 225 -8.92 9.21 -0.10
C MET A 225 -9.39 10.67 -0.18
N GLY A 226 -8.47 11.62 -0.33
CA GLY A 226 -8.80 13.04 -0.51
C GLY A 226 -9.69 13.27 -1.74
N SER A 227 -9.41 12.61 -2.87
CA SER A 227 -10.23 12.71 -4.08
C SER A 227 -11.64 12.17 -3.90
N MET A 228 -11.82 11.13 -3.08
CA MET A 228 -13.16 10.62 -2.74
C MET A 228 -13.96 11.60 -1.89
N ILE A 229 -13.31 12.25 -0.92
CA ILE A 229 -13.97 13.27 -0.07
C ILE A 229 -14.41 14.48 -0.92
N THR A 230 -13.60 14.87 -1.91
CA THR A 230 -13.93 15.98 -2.83
C THR A 230 -14.88 15.59 -3.96
N GLY A 231 -15.32 14.32 -4.02
CA GLY A 231 -16.26 13.82 -5.04
C GLY A 231 -15.64 13.57 -6.42
N SER A 232 -14.32 13.72 -6.58
CA SER A 232 -13.61 13.44 -7.83
C SER A 232 -13.09 12.00 -7.94
N GLY A 233 -13.06 11.26 -6.84
CA GLY A 233 -12.59 9.87 -6.77
C GLY A 233 -13.71 8.86 -6.96
N ASP A 234 -13.37 7.71 -7.54
CA ASP A 234 -14.28 6.59 -7.76
C ASP A 234 -14.26 5.63 -6.56
N SER A 235 -15.36 5.56 -5.81
CA SER A 235 -15.50 4.67 -4.67
C SER A 235 -15.71 3.19 -5.06
N SER A 236 -15.99 2.87 -6.32
CA SER A 236 -16.22 1.49 -6.79
C SER A 236 -15.01 0.57 -6.62
N GLN A 237 -13.83 1.14 -6.50
CA GLN A 237 -12.59 0.41 -6.28
C GLN A 237 -12.32 0.06 -4.81
N LEU A 238 -13.02 0.68 -3.87
CA LEU A 238 -12.89 0.32 -2.46
C LEU A 238 -13.43 -1.07 -2.20
N GLY A 239 -12.55 -1.94 -1.72
CA GLY A 239 -12.90 -3.31 -1.37
C GLY A 239 -13.12 -3.45 0.14
N GLY A 240 -14.24 -4.06 0.54
CA GLY A 240 -14.41 -4.50 1.92
C GLY A 240 -13.53 -5.72 2.27
N PRO A 241 -13.54 -6.16 3.54
CA PRO A 241 -12.71 -7.29 4.01
C PRO A 241 -12.87 -8.57 3.18
N ILE A 242 -14.07 -8.83 2.67
CA ILE A 242 -14.34 -10.00 1.82
C ILE A 242 -13.57 -9.91 0.49
N ARG A 243 -13.50 -8.71 -0.11
CA ARG A 243 -12.74 -8.50 -1.35
C ARG A 243 -11.25 -8.66 -1.10
N ILE A 244 -10.73 -8.13 0.01
CA ILE A 244 -9.33 -8.31 0.41
C ILE A 244 -9.02 -9.80 0.55
N ALA A 245 -9.87 -10.57 1.25
CA ALA A 245 -9.68 -12.02 1.43
C ALA A 245 -9.67 -12.77 0.09
N LYS A 246 -10.58 -12.44 -0.84
CA LYS A 246 -10.62 -13.05 -2.18
C LYS A 246 -9.36 -12.72 -3.00
N ILE A 247 -8.95 -11.45 -3.04
CA ILE A 247 -7.72 -11.04 -3.73
C ILE A 247 -6.51 -11.75 -3.12
N SER A 248 -6.46 -11.86 -1.77
CA SER A 248 -5.38 -12.56 -1.08
C SER A 248 -5.27 -14.02 -1.51
N GLY A 249 -6.40 -14.70 -1.64
CA GLY A 249 -6.43 -16.09 -2.15
C GLY A 249 -5.89 -16.18 -3.57
N GLN A 250 -6.34 -15.32 -4.47
CA GLN A 250 -5.87 -15.30 -5.86
C GLN A 250 -4.37 -14.97 -5.97
N VAL A 251 -3.89 -13.99 -5.20
CA VAL A 251 -2.47 -13.62 -5.21
C VAL A 251 -1.60 -14.75 -4.65
N ALA A 252 -2.09 -15.52 -3.69
CA ALA A 252 -1.38 -16.68 -3.16
C ALA A 252 -1.13 -17.77 -4.22
N GLU A 253 -2.03 -17.90 -5.22
CA GLU A 253 -1.85 -18.84 -6.36
C GLU A 253 -0.67 -18.45 -7.25
N PHE A 254 -0.29 -17.17 -7.32
CA PHE A 254 0.88 -16.70 -8.07
C PHE A 254 2.21 -16.93 -7.33
N GLY A 255 2.16 -17.41 -6.09
CA GLY A 255 3.33 -17.77 -5.29
C GLY A 255 3.57 -16.88 -4.07
N ILE A 256 4.60 -17.25 -3.33
CA ILE A 256 4.88 -16.64 -2.02
C ILE A 256 5.32 -15.18 -2.11
N LEU A 257 6.09 -14.78 -3.12
CA LEU A 257 6.61 -13.42 -3.26
C LEU A 257 5.50 -12.39 -3.55
N PRO A 258 4.60 -12.59 -4.53
CA PRO A 258 3.43 -11.74 -4.72
C PRO A 258 2.57 -11.64 -3.46
N PHE A 259 2.37 -12.76 -2.76
CA PHE A 259 1.59 -12.79 -1.54
C PHE A 259 2.19 -11.94 -0.42
N ILE A 260 3.49 -12.08 -0.15
CA ILE A 260 4.20 -11.26 0.85
C ILE A 260 4.23 -9.77 0.44
N SER A 261 4.41 -9.48 -0.86
CA SER A 261 4.32 -8.09 -1.36
C SER A 261 2.95 -7.48 -1.09
N MET A 262 1.87 -8.23 -1.34
CA MET A 262 0.51 -7.80 -1.06
C MET A 262 0.29 -7.57 0.44
N MET A 263 0.84 -8.43 1.32
CA MET A 263 0.79 -8.20 2.77
C MET A 263 1.44 -6.88 3.16
N ALA A 264 2.58 -6.52 2.55
CA ALA A 264 3.21 -5.23 2.78
C ALA A 264 2.31 -4.06 2.33
N TYR A 265 1.68 -4.14 1.16
CA TYR A 265 0.74 -3.12 0.69
C TYR A 265 -0.47 -2.96 1.62
N ILE A 266 -1.07 -4.06 2.08
CA ILE A 266 -2.19 -4.03 3.04
C ILE A 266 -1.75 -3.43 4.38
N SER A 267 -0.52 -3.71 4.82
CA SER A 267 0.00 -3.18 6.09
C SER A 267 0.19 -1.66 6.07
N ILE A 268 0.38 -1.05 4.89
CA ILE A 268 0.53 0.41 4.72
C ILE A 268 -0.83 1.10 4.59
N SER A 269 -1.82 0.42 4.00
CA SER A 269 -3.16 0.97 3.70
C SER A 269 -4.06 1.01 4.91
#